data_56b189fe80f1eb619c30e77ea2dfd042
#
_entry.id   56b189fe80f1eb619c30e77ea2dfd042
#
_cell.length_a   1.000
_cell.length_b   1.000
_cell.length_c   1.000
_cell.angle_alpha   90.00
_cell.angle_beta   90.00
_cell.angle_gamma   90.00
#
_symmetry.space_group_name_H-M   'P 1'
#
loop_
_entity.id
_entity.type
_entity.pdbx_description
1 polymer ?
#
loop_
_entity_poly.entity_id
_entity_poly.type
_entity_poly.pdbx_seq_one_letter_code
_entity_poly.pdbx_strand_id
1 'polypeptide(L)'
;LTISEVQDLYKKYINPNQTKIFSSLPFGKEIFDSAEGVFMHTLSGKKILDFTGGLGVLGLGHNHPDILKARINFQREKNLEVHKIVFSRYMAALSSSISFLLPANLNKSFFLNSGAEAVEAGIKVCYKSFNSKKKFILYSDKSYHGKLIGSGSISGSYKKDQQFPQMENC
;
A
#
# COMPACT_ATOMS: atom_id res chain seq x y z
N LEU A 1 -15.38 -13.37 18.10
CA LEU A 1 -15.03 -12.25 18.98
C LEU A 1 -16.10 -11.17 18.89
N THR A 2 -16.53 -10.65 20.04
CA THR A 2 -17.38 -9.45 20.12
C THR A 2 -16.56 -8.20 19.82
N ILE A 3 -17.22 -7.08 19.53
CA ILE A 3 -16.53 -5.80 19.32
C ILE A 3 -15.73 -5.35 20.57
N SER A 4 -16.25 -5.61 21.77
CA SER A 4 -15.54 -5.29 23.02
C SER A 4 -14.26 -6.10 23.16
N GLU A 5 -14.31 -7.41 22.91
CA GLU A 5 -13.12 -8.29 22.93
C GLU A 5 -12.08 -7.83 21.91
N VAL A 6 -12.50 -7.47 20.70
CA VAL A 6 -11.59 -6.96 19.67
C VAL A 6 -10.94 -5.64 20.12
N GLN A 7 -11.72 -4.70 20.67
CA GLN A 7 -11.19 -3.44 21.17
C GLN A 7 -10.20 -3.62 22.32
N ASP A 8 -10.45 -4.57 23.23
CA ASP A 8 -9.55 -4.87 24.35
C ASP A 8 -8.24 -5.51 23.86
N LEU A 9 -8.30 -6.39 22.86
CA LEU A 9 -7.11 -6.93 22.20
C LEU A 9 -6.31 -5.83 21.47
N TYR A 10 -6.99 -4.92 20.80
CA TYR A 10 -6.33 -3.77 20.16
C TYR A 10 -5.63 -2.87 21.18
N LYS A 11 -6.29 -2.53 22.30
CA LYS A 11 -5.67 -1.75 23.39
C LYS A 11 -4.42 -2.43 23.94
N LYS A 12 -4.51 -3.75 24.15
CA LYS A 12 -3.45 -4.51 24.82
C LYS A 12 -2.27 -4.81 23.91
N TYR A 13 -2.52 -5.16 22.63
CA TYR A 13 -1.51 -5.75 21.77
C TYR A 13 -1.17 -4.92 20.53
N ILE A 14 -1.95 -3.89 20.20
CA ILE A 14 -1.73 -3.05 19.04
C ILE A 14 -1.41 -1.62 19.47
N ASN A 15 -2.42 -0.82 19.78
CA ASN A 15 -2.21 0.56 20.20
C ASN A 15 -3.46 1.12 20.89
N PRO A 16 -3.37 1.55 22.16
CA PRO A 16 -4.50 2.10 22.91
C PRO A 16 -5.03 3.42 22.31
N ASN A 17 -4.15 4.29 21.79
CA ASN A 17 -4.58 5.55 21.17
C ASN A 17 -5.31 5.30 19.86
N GLN A 18 -4.84 4.37 19.04
CA GLN A 18 -5.53 3.95 17.81
C GLN A 18 -6.92 3.40 18.12
N THR A 19 -7.05 2.58 19.16
CA THR A 19 -8.35 2.05 19.61
C THR A 19 -9.30 3.18 19.98
N LYS A 20 -8.82 4.18 20.74
CA LYS A 20 -9.61 5.34 21.12
C LYS A 20 -10.11 6.12 19.90
N ILE A 21 -9.23 6.37 18.93
CA ILE A 21 -9.58 7.05 17.67
C ILE A 21 -10.63 6.24 16.91
N PHE A 22 -10.37 4.96 16.66
CA PHE A 22 -11.29 4.11 15.90
C PHE A 22 -12.66 4.00 16.56
N SER A 23 -12.72 3.85 17.88
CA SER A 23 -13.96 3.78 18.63
C SER A 23 -14.79 5.08 18.56
N SER A 24 -14.18 6.22 18.28
CA SER A 24 -14.87 7.50 18.12
C SER A 24 -15.48 7.70 16.72
N LEU A 25 -15.10 6.85 15.76
CA LEU A 25 -15.63 6.95 14.40
C LEU A 25 -17.03 6.29 14.30
N PRO A 26 -17.87 6.72 13.36
CA PRO A 26 -19.23 6.18 13.19
C PRO A 26 -19.26 4.65 13.03
N PHE A 27 -18.24 4.08 12.39
CA PHE A 27 -18.10 2.64 12.18
C PHE A 27 -17.26 1.93 13.26
N GLY A 28 -16.83 2.63 14.29
CA GLY A 28 -15.98 2.08 15.36
C GLY A 28 -16.64 1.05 16.28
N LYS A 29 -17.93 0.82 16.09
CA LYS A 29 -18.74 -0.21 16.76
C LYS A 29 -18.95 -1.46 15.89
N GLU A 30 -18.36 -1.51 14.70
CA GLU A 30 -18.52 -2.59 13.75
C GLU A 30 -17.22 -3.38 13.58
N ILE A 31 -17.36 -4.67 13.38
CA ILE A 31 -16.27 -5.53 12.90
C ILE A 31 -16.55 -5.82 11.43
N PHE A 32 -15.64 -5.37 10.57
CA PHE A 32 -15.69 -5.69 9.15
C PHE A 32 -15.15 -7.10 8.94
N ASP A 33 -15.92 -7.94 8.28
CA ASP A 33 -15.67 -9.37 8.16
C ASP A 33 -15.32 -9.78 6.74
N SER A 34 -16.12 -9.28 5.78
CA SER A 34 -15.96 -9.63 4.37
C SER A 34 -16.19 -8.42 3.47
N ALA A 35 -15.80 -8.54 2.21
CA ALA A 35 -16.05 -7.51 1.21
C ALA A 35 -16.09 -8.10 -0.19
N GLU A 36 -16.92 -7.52 -1.07
CA GLU A 36 -17.04 -7.90 -2.47
C GLU A 36 -17.36 -6.68 -3.33
N GLY A 37 -16.67 -6.51 -4.43
CA GLY A 37 -16.82 -5.36 -5.31
C GLY A 37 -16.62 -4.06 -4.55
N VAL A 38 -17.65 -3.23 -4.48
CA VAL A 38 -17.63 -1.92 -3.79
C VAL A 38 -18.26 -1.97 -2.40
N PHE A 39 -18.58 -3.15 -1.89
CA PHE A 39 -19.27 -3.28 -0.61
C PHE A 39 -18.43 -4.03 0.42
N MET A 40 -18.47 -3.54 1.64
CA MET A 40 -17.96 -4.21 2.83
C MET A 40 -19.14 -4.70 3.68
N HIS A 41 -18.95 -5.83 4.36
CA HIS A 41 -19.96 -6.45 5.23
C HIS A 41 -19.41 -6.54 6.65
N THR A 42 -20.25 -6.25 7.62
CA THR A 42 -19.90 -6.37 9.03
C THR A 42 -20.49 -7.66 9.63
N LEU A 43 -19.93 -8.09 10.76
CA LEU A 43 -20.47 -9.23 11.52
C LEU A 43 -21.90 -8.97 12.02
N SER A 44 -22.31 -7.73 12.18
CA SER A 44 -23.69 -7.35 12.55
C SER A 44 -24.66 -7.41 11.36
N GLY A 45 -24.21 -7.80 10.16
CA GLY A 45 -25.03 -7.91 8.95
C GLY A 45 -25.21 -6.61 8.16
N LYS A 46 -24.52 -5.53 8.52
CA LYS A 46 -24.58 -4.29 7.75
C LYS A 46 -23.78 -4.40 6.45
N LYS A 47 -24.34 -3.84 5.39
CA LYS A 47 -23.69 -3.66 4.10
C LYS A 47 -23.30 -2.19 3.94
N ILE A 48 -22.02 -1.92 3.77
CA ILE A 48 -21.45 -0.57 3.73
C ILE A 48 -20.76 -0.37 2.39
N LEU A 49 -21.06 0.74 1.72
CA LEU A 49 -20.42 1.12 0.47
C LEU A 49 -19.03 1.69 0.75
N ASP A 50 -17.99 1.08 0.18
CA ASP A 50 -16.61 1.55 0.31
C ASP A 50 -16.27 2.59 -0.77
N PHE A 51 -16.40 3.87 -0.42
CA PHE A 51 -15.93 4.98 -1.25
C PHE A 51 -14.42 5.21 -1.18
N THR A 52 -13.72 4.51 -0.29
CA THR A 52 -12.27 4.69 -0.13
C THR A 52 -11.45 3.77 -1.02
N GLY A 53 -12.05 2.66 -1.48
CA GLY A 53 -11.38 1.65 -2.29
C GLY A 53 -10.10 1.13 -1.64
N GLY A 54 -10.15 0.85 -0.31
CA GLY A 54 -8.97 0.44 0.46
C GLY A 54 -7.89 1.54 0.53
N LEU A 55 -8.28 2.80 0.66
CA LEU A 55 -7.44 4.00 0.57
C LEU A 55 -6.79 4.18 -0.83
N GLY A 56 -7.57 3.94 -1.88
CA GLY A 56 -7.18 4.19 -3.27
C GLY A 56 -6.36 3.08 -3.92
N VAL A 57 -6.29 1.89 -3.32
CA VAL A 57 -5.46 0.79 -3.86
C VAL A 57 -6.28 -0.31 -4.56
N LEU A 58 -7.59 -0.38 -4.35
CA LEU A 58 -8.47 -1.41 -4.90
C LEU A 58 -9.22 -0.90 -6.14
N GLY A 59 -8.51 -0.60 -7.21
CA GLY A 59 -9.11 -0.06 -8.44
C GLY A 59 -10.16 -0.98 -9.10
N LEU A 60 -10.15 -2.28 -8.81
CA LEU A 60 -11.14 -3.26 -9.29
C LEU A 60 -12.15 -3.67 -8.21
N GLY A 61 -12.10 -3.03 -7.04
CA GLY A 61 -12.92 -3.42 -5.88
C GLY A 61 -12.37 -4.61 -5.10
N HIS A 62 -13.10 -4.96 -4.05
CA HIS A 62 -12.75 -6.07 -3.17
C HIS A 62 -12.99 -7.42 -3.85
N ASN A 63 -12.05 -8.34 -3.70
CA ASN A 63 -12.16 -9.74 -4.12
C ASN A 63 -12.67 -9.91 -5.56
N HIS A 64 -12.15 -9.11 -6.50
CA HIS A 64 -12.52 -9.21 -7.91
C HIS A 64 -12.41 -10.68 -8.38
N PRO A 65 -13.46 -11.25 -9.02
CA PRO A 65 -13.53 -12.69 -9.28
C PRO A 65 -12.33 -13.23 -10.07
N ASP A 66 -11.86 -12.51 -11.08
CA ASP A 66 -10.71 -12.95 -11.88
C ASP A 66 -9.40 -12.92 -11.10
N ILE A 67 -9.22 -11.90 -10.24
CA ILE A 67 -8.04 -11.79 -9.37
C ILE A 67 -8.05 -12.91 -8.33
N LEU A 68 -9.22 -13.15 -7.70
CA LEU A 68 -9.38 -14.23 -6.73
C LEU A 68 -9.11 -15.60 -7.37
N LYS A 69 -9.66 -15.85 -8.55
CA LYS A 69 -9.44 -17.09 -9.32
C LYS A 69 -7.95 -17.28 -9.65
N ALA A 70 -7.26 -16.22 -10.10
CA ALA A 70 -5.84 -16.27 -10.42
C ALA A 70 -5.00 -16.62 -9.18
N ARG A 71 -5.30 -16.00 -8.02
CA ARG A 71 -4.62 -16.28 -6.74
C ARG A 71 -4.84 -17.72 -6.28
N ILE A 72 -6.08 -18.22 -6.33
CA ILE A 72 -6.42 -19.61 -5.95
C ILE A 72 -5.69 -20.59 -6.87
N ASN A 73 -5.70 -20.37 -8.17
CA ASN A 73 -5.02 -21.25 -9.13
C ASN A 73 -3.51 -21.27 -8.89
N PHE A 74 -2.89 -20.10 -8.67
CA PHE A 74 -1.46 -19.99 -8.35
C PHE A 74 -1.07 -20.88 -7.16
N GLN A 75 -1.88 -20.86 -6.10
CA GLN A 75 -1.64 -21.67 -4.89
C GLN A 75 -1.88 -23.17 -5.14
N ARG A 76 -2.94 -23.52 -5.84
CA ARG A 76 -3.28 -24.93 -6.19
C ARG A 76 -2.19 -25.58 -7.04
N GLU A 77 -1.60 -24.83 -7.95
CA GLU A 77 -0.49 -25.28 -8.80
C GLU A 77 0.86 -25.34 -8.07
N LYS A 78 0.89 -24.98 -6.78
CA LYS A 78 2.12 -24.93 -5.96
C LYS A 78 3.24 -24.12 -6.64
N ASN A 79 2.87 -23.01 -7.26
CA ASN A 79 3.84 -22.12 -7.89
C ASN A 79 4.79 -21.51 -6.86
N LEU A 80 5.98 -21.15 -7.29
CA LEU A 80 7.03 -20.59 -6.42
C LEU A 80 6.59 -19.24 -5.86
N GLU A 81 6.44 -19.13 -4.54
CA GLU A 81 5.91 -17.94 -3.87
C GLU A 81 6.96 -16.85 -3.68
N VAL A 82 8.18 -17.23 -3.32
CA VAL A 82 9.27 -16.30 -3.02
C VAL A 82 10.49 -16.62 -3.86
N HIS A 83 10.96 -15.64 -4.62
CA HIS A 83 12.16 -15.75 -5.43
C HIS A 83 12.81 -14.37 -5.62
N LYS A 84 14.08 -14.25 -5.33
CA LYS A 84 14.84 -13.01 -5.51
C LYS A 84 15.94 -13.11 -6.57
N ILE A 85 16.48 -14.29 -6.78
CA ILE A 85 17.68 -14.52 -7.59
C ILE A 85 17.45 -15.53 -8.72
N VAL A 86 16.19 -15.85 -9.01
CA VAL A 86 15.82 -16.76 -10.11
C VAL A 86 14.85 -16.06 -11.08
N PHE A 87 14.79 -16.54 -12.30
CA PHE A 87 13.86 -16.00 -13.29
C PHE A 87 12.42 -16.39 -12.97
N SER A 88 11.53 -15.40 -13.03
CA SER A 88 10.08 -15.57 -12.85
C SER A 88 9.35 -15.25 -14.15
N ARG A 89 8.60 -16.22 -14.67
CA ARG A 89 7.71 -16.01 -15.81
C ARG A 89 6.65 -14.96 -15.54
N TYR A 90 6.18 -14.88 -14.31
CA TYR A 90 5.14 -13.90 -13.91
C TYR A 90 5.68 -12.47 -13.88
N MET A 91 6.87 -12.26 -13.32
CA MET A 91 7.51 -10.94 -13.34
C MET A 91 7.84 -10.49 -14.77
N ALA A 92 8.33 -11.41 -15.60
CA ALA A 92 8.63 -11.11 -17.00
C ALA A 92 7.36 -10.71 -17.78
N ALA A 93 6.28 -11.49 -17.65
CA ALA A 93 5.01 -11.20 -18.29
C ALA A 93 4.40 -9.87 -17.80
N LEU A 94 4.41 -9.63 -16.49
CA LEU A 94 3.92 -8.38 -15.91
C LEU A 94 4.73 -7.17 -16.39
N SER A 95 6.06 -7.25 -16.39
CA SER A 95 6.93 -6.18 -16.91
C SER A 95 6.66 -5.87 -18.37
N SER A 96 6.49 -6.91 -19.19
CA SER A 96 6.12 -6.75 -20.58
C SER A 96 4.77 -6.04 -20.74
N SER A 97 3.75 -6.49 -20.02
CA SER A 97 2.42 -5.88 -20.07
C SER A 97 2.42 -4.41 -19.62
N ILE A 98 3.14 -4.09 -18.54
CA ILE A 98 3.28 -2.71 -18.06
C ILE A 98 3.97 -1.83 -19.10
N SER A 99 4.99 -2.33 -19.79
CA SER A 99 5.73 -1.55 -20.79
C SER A 99 4.85 -1.09 -21.96
N PHE A 100 3.83 -1.84 -22.33
CA PHE A 100 2.86 -1.42 -23.35
C PHE A 100 1.97 -0.26 -22.92
N LEU A 101 1.77 -0.08 -21.62
CA LEU A 101 0.91 0.97 -21.06
C LEU A 101 1.68 2.26 -20.77
N LEU A 102 3.00 2.21 -20.78
CA LEU A 102 3.86 3.33 -20.42
C LEU A 102 4.39 4.05 -21.67
N PRO A 103 4.57 5.38 -21.61
CA PRO A 103 5.07 6.15 -22.75
C PRO A 103 6.58 5.94 -22.97
N ALA A 104 6.98 6.14 -24.21
CA ALA A 104 8.39 6.22 -24.62
C ALA A 104 9.26 5.01 -24.21
N ASN A 105 10.37 5.27 -23.56
CA ASN A 105 11.39 4.27 -23.21
C ASN A 105 11.24 3.72 -21.77
N LEU A 106 10.08 3.90 -21.13
CA LEU A 106 9.81 3.37 -19.80
C LEU A 106 9.47 1.86 -19.86
N ASN A 107 10.47 1.05 -20.18
CA ASN A 107 10.33 -0.38 -20.44
C ASN A 107 11.06 -1.28 -19.44
N LYS A 108 11.49 -0.73 -18.30
CA LYS A 108 12.13 -1.47 -17.22
C LYS A 108 11.30 -1.36 -15.95
N SER A 109 11.05 -2.49 -15.31
CA SER A 109 10.29 -2.55 -14.06
C SER A 109 11.17 -3.07 -12.93
N PHE A 110 11.00 -2.49 -11.75
CA PHE A 110 11.60 -2.97 -10.51
C PHE A 110 10.49 -3.16 -9.49
N PHE A 111 10.30 -4.39 -9.02
CA PHE A 111 9.19 -4.75 -8.13
C PHE A 111 9.60 -4.69 -6.67
N LEU A 112 8.70 -4.14 -5.85
CA LEU A 112 8.86 -3.95 -4.41
C LEU A 112 7.55 -4.31 -3.70
N ASN A 113 7.58 -4.37 -2.37
CA ASN A 113 6.43 -4.88 -1.61
C ASN A 113 5.38 -3.79 -1.30
N SER A 114 5.76 -2.52 -1.38
CA SER A 114 4.86 -1.40 -1.08
C SER A 114 5.17 -0.17 -1.93
N GLY A 115 4.19 0.74 -2.03
CA GLY A 115 4.39 2.04 -2.68
C GLY A 115 5.47 2.89 -2.01
N ALA A 116 5.57 2.86 -0.69
CA ALA A 116 6.62 3.58 0.05
C ALA A 116 8.02 3.06 -0.31
N GLU A 117 8.21 1.74 -0.39
CA GLU A 117 9.47 1.13 -0.86
C GLU A 117 9.77 1.49 -2.31
N ALA A 118 8.76 1.54 -3.17
CA ALA A 118 8.93 1.95 -4.57
C ALA A 118 9.43 3.40 -4.68
N VAL A 119 8.90 4.30 -3.86
CA VAL A 119 9.39 5.69 -3.77
C VAL A 119 10.83 5.75 -3.25
N GLU A 120 11.17 5.00 -2.19
CA GLU A 120 12.56 4.91 -1.70
C GLU A 120 13.53 4.44 -2.79
N ALA A 121 13.14 3.43 -3.55
CA ALA A 121 13.96 2.96 -4.67
C ALA A 121 14.09 4.02 -5.77
N GLY A 122 13.01 4.72 -6.10
CA GLY A 122 13.03 5.84 -7.04
C GLY A 122 14.00 6.93 -6.63
N ILE A 123 13.98 7.35 -5.36
CA ILE A 123 14.93 8.31 -4.79
C ILE A 123 16.37 7.82 -4.97
N LYS A 124 16.66 6.56 -4.62
CA LYS A 124 18.00 5.98 -4.78
C LYS A 124 18.46 5.93 -6.24
N VAL A 125 17.57 5.57 -7.15
CA VAL A 125 17.86 5.56 -8.59
C VAL A 125 18.19 6.96 -9.09
N CYS A 126 17.41 7.97 -8.69
CA CYS A 126 17.68 9.36 -9.04
C CYS A 126 19.06 9.82 -8.55
N TYR A 127 19.39 9.60 -7.30
CA TYR A 127 20.70 9.96 -6.77
C TYR A 127 21.85 9.25 -7.51
N LYS A 128 21.70 7.95 -7.78
CA LYS A 128 22.69 7.17 -8.51
C LYS A 128 22.86 7.66 -9.95
N SER A 129 21.76 7.96 -10.66
CA SER A 129 21.79 8.40 -12.05
C SER A 129 22.49 9.74 -12.24
N PHE A 130 22.40 10.62 -11.25
CA PHE A 130 23.05 11.92 -11.27
C PHE A 130 24.40 11.95 -10.53
N ASN A 131 24.96 10.80 -10.15
CA ASN A 131 26.19 10.69 -9.36
C ASN A 131 26.16 11.61 -8.12
N SER A 132 25.02 11.71 -7.46
CA SER A 132 24.76 12.59 -6.31
C SER A 132 25.03 14.09 -6.56
N LYS A 133 25.09 14.53 -7.81
CA LYS A 133 25.27 15.96 -8.16
C LYS A 133 24.00 16.78 -7.92
N LYS A 134 22.82 16.17 -8.02
CA LYS A 134 21.54 16.79 -7.68
C LYS A 134 21.30 16.66 -6.18
N LYS A 135 21.12 17.79 -5.51
CA LYS A 135 21.05 17.86 -4.03
C LYS A 135 19.63 18.01 -3.49
N PHE A 136 18.68 18.37 -4.35
CA PHE A 136 17.31 18.69 -3.91
C PHE A 136 16.29 17.78 -4.58
N ILE A 137 15.27 17.42 -3.79
CA ILE A 137 14.05 16.77 -4.29
C ILE A 137 12.90 17.75 -4.12
N LEU A 138 12.27 18.11 -5.23
CA LEU A 138 11.07 18.94 -5.21
C LEU A 138 9.82 18.05 -5.13
N TYR A 139 8.89 18.39 -4.25
CA TYR A 139 7.64 17.68 -4.05
C TYR A 139 6.50 18.66 -3.74
N SER A 140 5.24 18.22 -3.90
CA SER A 140 4.08 19.03 -3.55
C SER A 140 3.82 19.01 -2.03
N ASP A 141 3.40 20.15 -1.47
CA ASP A 141 2.98 20.29 -0.08
C ASP A 141 1.76 19.43 0.30
N LYS A 142 1.02 18.94 -0.69
CA LYS A 142 -0.15 18.05 -0.54
C LYS A 142 0.12 16.62 -0.97
N SER A 143 1.36 16.27 -1.33
CA SER A 143 1.71 14.93 -1.77
C SER A 143 1.71 13.92 -0.62
N TYR A 144 1.47 12.67 -0.98
CA TYR A 144 1.67 11.52 -0.11
C TYR A 144 2.49 10.45 -0.85
N HIS A 145 3.66 10.13 -0.31
CA HIS A 145 4.59 9.17 -0.90
C HIS A 145 4.93 7.99 0.03
N GLY A 146 4.37 7.96 1.22
CA GLY A 146 4.63 6.92 2.22
C GLY A 146 5.11 7.48 3.55
N LYS A 147 5.44 6.58 4.47
CA LYS A 147 5.81 6.89 5.86
C LYS A 147 7.21 6.38 6.24
N LEU A 148 8.03 5.93 5.29
CA LEU A 148 9.44 5.62 5.52
C LEU A 148 10.25 6.92 5.56
N ILE A 149 11.53 6.86 5.91
CA ILE A 149 12.33 8.09 6.10
C ILE A 149 12.39 8.93 4.83
N GLY A 150 12.78 8.38 3.69
CA GLY A 150 12.85 9.13 2.44
C GLY A 150 11.47 9.48 1.88
N SER A 151 10.58 8.52 1.75
CA SER A 151 9.24 8.75 1.24
C SER A 151 8.40 9.65 2.14
N GLY A 152 8.59 9.57 3.46
CA GLY A 152 7.98 10.46 4.43
C GLY A 152 8.51 11.89 4.32
N SER A 153 9.81 12.06 4.08
CA SER A 153 10.44 13.38 3.93
C SER A 153 9.89 14.20 2.76
N ILE A 154 9.37 13.53 1.73
CA ILE A 154 8.75 14.15 0.56
C ILE A 154 7.21 14.05 0.56
N SER A 155 6.61 13.64 1.67
CA SER A 155 5.15 13.62 1.88
C SER A 155 4.70 14.90 2.57
N GLY A 156 4.34 15.92 1.79
CA GLY A 156 3.97 17.23 2.31
C GLY A 156 2.81 17.22 3.31
N SER A 157 1.81 16.36 3.09
CA SER A 157 0.64 16.21 3.95
C SER A 157 0.96 15.78 5.40
N TYR A 158 2.11 15.18 5.64
CA TYR A 158 2.53 14.65 6.94
C TYR A 158 3.73 15.36 7.57
N LYS A 159 4.36 16.31 6.87
CA LYS A 159 5.62 16.92 7.31
C LYS A 159 5.51 17.61 8.66
N LYS A 160 4.36 18.18 9.01
CA LYS A 160 4.15 18.91 10.26
C LYS A 160 4.08 18.01 11.50
N ASP A 161 3.70 16.74 11.31
CA ASP A 161 3.43 15.81 12.41
C ASP A 161 4.58 14.81 12.63
N GLN A 162 5.62 14.86 11.80
CA GLN A 162 6.73 13.91 11.86
C GLN A 162 7.76 14.32 12.90
N GLN A 163 7.85 13.54 13.97
CA GLN A 163 8.84 13.70 15.05
C GLN A 163 10.12 12.86 14.82
N PHE A 164 10.36 12.38 13.61
CA PHE A 164 11.55 11.60 13.27
C PHE A 164 12.44 12.32 12.25
N PRO A 165 13.71 11.92 12.14
CA PRO A 165 14.65 12.55 11.23
C PRO A 165 14.14 12.60 9.80
N GLN A 166 14.24 13.75 9.18
CA GLN A 166 13.92 13.96 7.77
C GLN A 166 15.17 13.78 6.93
N MET A 167 14.98 13.39 5.67
CA MET A 167 16.08 13.42 4.70
C MET A 167 16.47 14.86 4.42
N GLU A 168 17.75 15.15 4.41
CA GLU A 168 18.26 16.47 4.05
C GLU A 168 17.91 16.84 2.61
N ASN A 169 17.76 18.13 2.35
CA ASN A 169 17.52 18.68 1.01
C ASN A 169 16.20 18.26 0.35
N CYS A 170 15.12 18.14 1.14
CA CYS A 170 13.76 17.96 0.67
C CYS A 170 12.88 19.16 0.99
#